data_c8643d49cdbb195c6f75a6a65c9075c4
#
_entry.id   c8643d49cdbb195c6f75a6a65c9075c4
#
_cell.length_a   1.000
_cell.length_b   1.000
_cell.length_c   1.000
_cell.angle_alpha   90.00
_cell.angle_beta   90.00
_cell.angle_gamma   90.00
#
_symmetry.space_group_name_H-M   'P 1'
#
loop_
_entity.id
_entity.type
_entity.pdbx_description
1 polymer ?
#
loop_
_entity_poly.entity_id
_entity_poly.type
_entity_poly.pdbx_seq_one_letter_code
_entity_poly.pdbx_strand_id
1 'polypeptide(L)'
;MTKDYYNILGVENTATKEEIRKAYKKLAKKYHPDLNKNEDSDEKFKEINEAAAVLADDEKRSKYDQYGTTADQFGNGFQGFDFSDTMSGAGMDFDSIFESFFGGGNPFRSKRSDPRRGSDLRYDLEITLNEAATGITKHIIIPRLEHCSKCHGSGAESESDIVNCPGCNGSGIQRRTQRTPFGIFSTQTTCGKCRGQGKYIKKECAVCDGTGVVKKTRKIEIKVPAGAEEGTNLRIVKEGEAGEKGAEPGDLYIVMHVKEHEIFERDGDDIYVKIPIPFTVAALGGEVEVPTLEEKAKLKIPAGTQNNTIFRMNGKGISYLHGNGSGNENVEVVIEVPERLSKKQKELLKEFEKESKKKKGFLSRIF
;
A
#
# COMPACT_ATOMS: atom_id res chain seq x y z
N MET A 1 54.03 -7.44 1.79
CA MET A 1 53.82 -7.93 0.42
C MET A 1 52.77 -7.04 -0.21
N THR A 2 53.09 -6.38 -1.31
CA THR A 2 52.10 -5.56 -2.04
C THR A 2 51.03 -6.44 -2.62
N LYS A 3 49.75 -6.20 -2.28
CA LYS A 3 48.60 -6.95 -2.82
C LYS A 3 48.45 -6.58 -4.29
N ASP A 4 48.41 -7.59 -5.16
CA ASP A 4 48.14 -7.39 -6.58
C ASP A 4 46.61 -7.44 -6.84
N TYR A 5 45.99 -6.27 -6.98
CA TYR A 5 44.54 -6.14 -7.18
C TYR A 5 44.03 -6.71 -8.50
N TYR A 6 44.88 -6.71 -9.54
CA TYR A 6 44.49 -7.33 -10.82
C TYR A 6 44.42 -8.85 -10.68
N ASN A 7 45.37 -9.47 -9.96
CA ASN A 7 45.33 -10.89 -9.66
C ASN A 7 44.16 -11.28 -8.74
N ILE A 8 43.82 -10.43 -7.77
CA ILE A 8 42.66 -10.68 -6.88
C ILE A 8 41.37 -10.72 -7.66
N LEU A 9 41.18 -9.82 -8.65
CA LEU A 9 39.99 -9.83 -9.50
C LEU A 9 40.10 -10.82 -10.67
N GLY A 10 41.29 -11.38 -10.95
CA GLY A 10 41.55 -12.28 -12.06
C GLY A 10 41.40 -11.61 -13.43
N VAL A 11 41.86 -10.35 -13.55
CA VAL A 11 41.82 -9.58 -14.77
C VAL A 11 43.26 -9.11 -15.15
N GLU A 12 43.46 -8.79 -16.43
CA GLU A 12 44.74 -8.27 -16.90
C GLU A 12 44.93 -6.78 -16.51
N ASN A 13 46.17 -6.31 -16.43
CA ASN A 13 46.47 -4.93 -16.12
C ASN A 13 45.93 -3.92 -17.16
N THR A 14 45.60 -4.42 -18.35
CA THR A 14 44.97 -3.66 -19.45
C THR A 14 43.46 -3.68 -19.45
N ALA A 15 42.83 -4.38 -18.50
CA ALA A 15 41.38 -4.59 -18.45
C ALA A 15 40.60 -3.28 -18.40
N THR A 16 39.51 -3.23 -19.13
CA THR A 16 38.57 -2.11 -19.15
C THR A 16 37.73 -2.07 -17.87
N LYS A 17 37.14 -0.91 -17.55
CA LYS A 17 36.24 -0.78 -16.41
C LYS A 17 35.07 -1.78 -16.42
N GLU A 18 34.58 -2.10 -17.60
CA GLU A 18 33.48 -3.05 -17.76
C GLU A 18 33.92 -4.47 -17.43
N GLU A 19 35.14 -4.85 -17.81
CA GLU A 19 35.72 -6.16 -17.49
C GLU A 19 35.98 -6.28 -15.97
N ILE A 20 36.50 -5.24 -15.36
CA ILE A 20 36.70 -5.17 -13.90
C ILE A 20 35.36 -5.32 -13.17
N ARG A 21 34.32 -4.61 -13.60
CA ARG A 21 32.95 -4.73 -13.03
C ARG A 21 32.39 -6.15 -13.18
N LYS A 22 32.56 -6.76 -14.35
CA LYS A 22 32.09 -8.12 -14.64
C LYS A 22 32.81 -9.18 -13.78
N ALA A 23 34.12 -9.06 -13.62
CA ALA A 23 34.92 -9.91 -12.77
C ALA A 23 34.52 -9.77 -11.30
N TYR A 24 34.36 -8.54 -10.84
CA TYR A 24 33.91 -8.26 -9.48
C TYR A 24 32.52 -8.87 -9.19
N LYS A 25 31.51 -8.65 -10.04
CA LYS A 25 30.17 -9.23 -9.87
C LYS A 25 30.22 -10.76 -9.76
N LYS A 26 31.05 -11.40 -10.55
CA LYS A 26 31.22 -12.86 -10.54
C LYS A 26 31.85 -13.35 -9.23
N LEU A 27 32.89 -12.68 -8.76
CA LEU A 27 33.59 -13.05 -7.53
C LEU A 27 32.78 -12.70 -6.27
N ALA A 28 32.15 -11.53 -6.24
CA ALA A 28 31.29 -11.09 -5.13
C ALA A 28 30.10 -12.06 -4.92
N LYS A 29 29.51 -12.56 -5.99
CA LYS A 29 28.45 -13.59 -5.90
C LYS A 29 28.97 -14.93 -5.39
N LYS A 30 30.21 -15.30 -5.76
CA LYS A 30 30.85 -16.56 -5.36
C LYS A 30 31.27 -16.57 -3.88
N TYR A 31 31.75 -15.45 -3.37
CA TYR A 31 32.27 -15.30 -2.01
C TYR A 31 31.35 -14.50 -1.09
N HIS A 32 30.06 -14.38 -1.45
CA HIS A 32 29.08 -13.68 -0.62
C HIS A 32 28.88 -14.40 0.73
N PRO A 33 28.92 -13.71 1.87
CA PRO A 33 28.81 -14.33 3.19
C PRO A 33 27.50 -15.09 3.40
N ASP A 34 26.39 -14.68 2.78
CA ASP A 34 25.11 -15.38 2.87
C ASP A 34 25.07 -16.67 2.04
N LEU A 35 25.86 -16.75 0.96
CA LEU A 35 25.87 -17.89 0.04
C LEU A 35 27.01 -18.86 0.31
N ASN A 36 28.08 -18.40 0.98
CA ASN A 36 29.28 -19.19 1.22
C ASN A 36 29.75 -18.99 2.67
N LYS A 37 29.49 -19.99 3.53
CA LYS A 37 29.79 -19.99 4.97
C LYS A 37 31.22 -20.48 5.34
N ASN A 38 32.14 -20.53 4.39
CA ASN A 38 33.52 -20.90 4.66
C ASN A 38 34.26 -19.75 5.36
N GLU A 39 35.07 -20.03 6.37
CA GLU A 39 35.83 -19.04 7.13
C GLU A 39 36.72 -18.12 6.25
N ASP A 40 37.28 -18.66 5.17
CA ASP A 40 38.10 -17.89 4.20
C ASP A 40 37.28 -16.98 3.27
N SER A 41 35.93 -17.08 3.26
CA SER A 41 35.10 -16.33 2.33
C SER A 41 35.03 -14.87 2.67
N ASP A 42 35.00 -14.52 3.96
CA ASP A 42 34.92 -13.15 4.45
C ASP A 42 36.20 -12.38 4.15
N GLU A 43 37.36 -13.01 4.30
CA GLU A 43 38.64 -12.38 3.97
C GLU A 43 38.78 -12.14 2.47
N LYS A 44 38.45 -13.13 1.65
CA LYS A 44 38.46 -13.02 0.18
C LYS A 44 37.45 -11.97 -0.31
N PHE A 45 36.28 -11.92 0.30
CA PHE A 45 35.27 -10.91 -0.04
C PHE A 45 35.75 -9.49 0.25
N LYS A 46 36.43 -9.26 1.38
CA LYS A 46 37.05 -7.96 1.72
C LYS A 46 38.14 -7.59 0.69
N GLU A 47 39.00 -8.54 0.32
CA GLU A 47 40.06 -8.30 -0.67
C GLU A 47 39.49 -7.99 -2.06
N ILE A 48 38.43 -8.68 -2.49
CA ILE A 48 37.74 -8.44 -3.76
C ILE A 48 37.11 -7.02 -3.76
N ASN A 49 36.50 -6.60 -2.67
CA ASN A 49 35.93 -5.27 -2.54
C ASN A 49 37.00 -4.18 -2.54
N GLU A 50 38.11 -4.38 -1.85
CA GLU A 50 39.26 -3.47 -1.84
C GLU A 50 39.85 -3.31 -3.25
N ALA A 51 40.08 -4.42 -3.95
CA ALA A 51 40.59 -4.42 -5.31
C ALA A 51 39.67 -3.70 -6.29
N ALA A 52 38.35 -3.93 -6.20
CA ALA A 52 37.36 -3.26 -7.04
C ALA A 52 37.29 -1.75 -6.73
N ALA A 53 37.39 -1.34 -5.46
CA ALA A 53 37.37 0.06 -5.05
C ALA A 53 38.53 0.87 -5.61
N VAL A 54 39.67 0.24 -5.80
CA VAL A 54 40.88 0.90 -6.37
C VAL A 54 40.84 0.88 -7.90
N LEU A 55 40.51 -0.25 -8.51
CA LEU A 55 40.63 -0.42 -9.97
C LEU A 55 39.44 0.16 -10.75
N ALA A 56 38.27 0.36 -10.14
CA ALA A 56 37.10 0.95 -10.81
C ALA A 56 37.18 2.47 -10.96
N ASP A 57 38.05 3.16 -10.19
CA ASP A 57 38.25 4.61 -10.22
C ASP A 57 39.54 4.95 -10.98
N ASP A 58 39.45 5.80 -12.04
CA ASP A 58 40.58 6.11 -12.91
C ASP A 58 41.75 6.78 -12.14
N GLU A 59 41.46 7.68 -11.19
CA GLU A 59 42.49 8.36 -10.42
C GLU A 59 43.19 7.42 -9.45
N LYS A 60 42.44 6.54 -8.79
CA LYS A 60 42.99 5.56 -7.86
C LYS A 60 43.77 4.47 -8.61
N ARG A 61 43.23 3.99 -9.73
CA ARG A 61 43.90 3.04 -10.61
C ARG A 61 45.24 3.60 -11.10
N SER A 62 45.25 4.84 -11.63
CA SER A 62 46.45 5.49 -12.11
C SER A 62 47.51 5.63 -11.00
N LYS A 63 47.11 5.95 -9.78
CA LYS A 63 48.01 6.02 -8.62
C LYS A 63 48.49 4.63 -8.20
N TYR A 64 47.64 3.64 -8.22
CA TYR A 64 48.04 2.27 -7.92
C TYR A 64 49.02 1.73 -8.97
N ASP A 65 48.79 2.00 -10.24
CA ASP A 65 49.72 1.62 -11.34
C ASP A 65 51.07 2.32 -11.26
N GLN A 66 51.13 3.57 -10.75
CA GLN A 66 52.37 4.32 -10.61
C GLN A 66 53.14 3.96 -9.35
N TYR A 67 52.49 3.77 -8.23
CA TYR A 67 53.16 3.66 -6.90
C TYR A 67 53.04 2.29 -6.26
N GLY A 68 52.17 1.38 -6.77
CA GLY A 68 52.02 0.03 -6.26
C GLY A 68 51.56 -0.04 -4.80
N THR A 69 50.90 1.01 -4.31
CA THR A 69 50.55 1.13 -2.90
C THR A 69 49.13 0.63 -2.65
N THR A 70 48.91 -0.06 -1.50
CA THR A 70 47.62 -0.56 -1.05
C THR A 70 46.68 0.57 -0.55
N ALA A 71 45.38 0.33 -0.52
CA ALA A 71 44.35 1.30 -0.10
C ALA A 71 44.58 1.93 1.28
N ASP A 72 45.32 1.28 2.17
CA ASP A 72 45.64 1.78 3.53
C ASP A 72 46.46 3.09 3.52
N GLN A 73 47.14 3.42 2.44
CA GLN A 73 47.91 4.67 2.31
C GLN A 73 47.11 5.82 1.66
N PHE A 74 45.93 5.60 1.16
CA PHE A 74 45.11 6.62 0.50
C PHE A 74 44.18 7.41 1.42
N GLY A 75 44.41 7.36 2.72
CA GLY A 75 43.78 8.23 3.72
C GLY A 75 42.45 7.69 4.26
N ASN A 76 42.22 8.02 5.50
CA ASN A 76 41.19 7.67 6.50
C ASN A 76 39.70 7.54 6.07
N GLY A 77 39.40 7.24 4.82
CA GLY A 77 38.04 7.12 4.33
C GLY A 77 37.44 5.69 4.32
N PHE A 78 38.31 4.68 4.50
CA PHE A 78 37.88 3.28 4.34
C PHE A 78 37.79 2.51 5.67
N GLN A 79 38.31 3.03 6.75
CA GLN A 79 38.41 2.40 8.07
C GLN A 79 37.16 2.60 8.94
N GLY A 80 35.95 2.46 8.42
CA GLY A 80 34.75 2.65 9.25
C GLY A 80 33.46 2.22 8.58
N PHE A 81 33.53 1.65 7.39
CA PHE A 81 32.32 1.19 6.70
C PHE A 81 32.21 -0.32 6.82
N ASP A 82 31.41 -0.76 7.79
CA ASP A 82 31.00 -2.16 7.90
C ASP A 82 29.98 -2.44 6.79
N PHE A 83 30.47 -3.02 5.69
CA PHE A 83 29.68 -3.32 4.49
C PHE A 83 28.61 -4.42 4.77
N SER A 84 28.78 -5.16 5.87
CA SER A 84 27.86 -6.21 6.28
C SER A 84 26.55 -5.64 6.83
N ASP A 85 26.60 -4.48 7.50
CA ASP A 85 25.43 -3.85 8.12
C ASP A 85 24.49 -3.18 7.08
N THR A 86 25.06 -2.75 5.95
CA THR A 86 24.30 -2.08 4.88
C THR A 86 23.58 -3.08 3.97
N MET A 87 24.01 -4.34 3.95
CA MET A 87 23.52 -5.38 3.04
C MET A 87 22.44 -6.27 3.64
N SER A 88 22.31 -6.32 4.97
CA SER A 88 21.34 -7.20 5.65
C SER A 88 19.94 -6.60 5.79
N GLY A 89 19.71 -5.34 5.40
CA GLY A 89 18.47 -4.62 5.73
C GLY A 89 17.53 -4.24 4.59
N ALA A 90 17.91 -4.34 3.33
CA ALA A 90 17.01 -3.97 2.23
C ALA A 90 17.36 -4.71 0.96
N GLY A 91 16.39 -5.32 0.32
CA GLY A 91 16.50 -5.92 -1.02
C GLY A 91 16.79 -4.87 -2.10
N MET A 92 17.88 -4.10 -1.92
CA MET A 92 18.35 -3.12 -2.89
C MET A 92 19.20 -3.80 -3.95
N ASP A 93 18.91 -3.49 -5.20
CA ASP A 93 19.69 -3.91 -6.35
C ASP A 93 21.16 -3.53 -6.18
N PHE A 94 22.03 -4.52 -6.28
CA PHE A 94 23.48 -4.40 -6.17
C PHE A 94 24.06 -3.34 -7.11
N ASP A 95 23.43 -3.13 -8.27
CA ASP A 95 23.82 -2.12 -9.26
C ASP A 95 23.62 -0.69 -8.73
N SER A 96 22.59 -0.44 -7.94
CA SER A 96 22.32 0.89 -7.37
C SER A 96 23.32 1.27 -6.26
N ILE A 97 23.77 0.29 -5.49
CA ILE A 97 24.82 0.50 -4.45
C ILE A 97 26.17 0.72 -5.11
N PHE A 98 26.48 -0.07 -6.12
CA PHE A 98 27.71 0.08 -6.88
C PHE A 98 27.78 1.44 -7.60
N GLU A 99 26.70 1.86 -8.26
CA GLU A 99 26.60 3.15 -8.94
C GLU A 99 26.66 4.34 -7.96
N SER A 100 26.09 4.19 -6.77
CA SER A 100 26.17 5.18 -5.70
C SER A 100 27.60 5.35 -5.15
N PHE A 101 28.38 4.27 -5.12
CA PHE A 101 29.75 4.27 -4.55
C PHE A 101 30.83 4.50 -5.60
N PHE A 102 30.67 3.95 -6.82
CA PHE A 102 31.70 3.93 -7.86
C PHE A 102 31.35 4.77 -9.09
N GLY A 103 30.10 5.24 -9.20
CA GLY A 103 29.62 6.05 -10.33
C GLY A 103 30.06 7.51 -10.34
N GLY A 104 31.05 7.92 -9.53
CA GLY A 104 31.56 9.31 -9.51
C GLY A 104 30.57 10.33 -8.93
N GLY A 105 29.41 9.90 -8.44
CA GLY A 105 28.46 10.73 -7.72
C GLY A 105 28.92 10.92 -6.29
N ASN A 106 29.29 12.15 -5.92
CA ASN A 106 29.63 12.53 -4.56
C ASN A 106 28.45 12.10 -3.63
N PRO A 107 28.59 11.10 -2.72
CA PRO A 107 27.48 10.67 -1.84
C PRO A 107 27.02 11.78 -0.91
N PHE A 108 27.82 12.84 -0.78
CA PHE A 108 27.51 14.05 -0.04
C PHE A 108 26.94 15.20 -0.89
N ARG A 109 26.66 14.96 -2.19
CA ARG A 109 25.89 15.94 -2.94
C ARG A 109 24.46 15.83 -2.41
N SER A 110 24.15 16.64 -1.40
CA SER A 110 22.78 16.78 -0.89
C SER A 110 21.86 16.99 -2.09
N LYS A 111 21.07 15.98 -2.44
CA LYS A 111 19.94 16.17 -3.35
C LYS A 111 19.23 17.41 -2.83
N ARG A 112 19.20 18.49 -3.63
CA ARG A 112 18.25 19.57 -3.37
C ARG A 112 16.96 18.87 -3.05
N SER A 113 16.44 19.09 -1.85
CA SER A 113 15.16 18.49 -1.48
C SER A 113 14.13 19.02 -2.48
N ASP A 114 13.82 18.20 -3.47
CA ASP A 114 12.69 18.48 -4.35
C ASP A 114 11.45 18.68 -3.47
N PRO A 115 10.60 19.63 -3.81
CA PRO A 115 9.39 19.87 -3.02
C PRO A 115 8.62 18.57 -2.89
N ARG A 116 8.27 18.22 -1.66
CA ARG A 116 7.61 16.95 -1.36
C ARG A 116 6.16 16.99 -1.85
N ARG A 117 5.77 15.93 -2.55
CA ARG A 117 4.37 15.68 -2.86
C ARG A 117 3.53 15.70 -1.58
N GLY A 118 2.29 16.13 -1.68
CA GLY A 118 1.34 16.10 -0.58
C GLY A 118 1.08 14.68 -0.06
N SER A 119 0.68 14.60 1.20
CA SER A 119 0.32 13.33 1.82
C SER A 119 -0.98 12.79 1.23
N ASP A 120 -1.08 11.49 1.11
CA ASP A 120 -2.32 10.84 0.74
C ASP A 120 -3.31 10.88 1.91
N LEU A 121 -4.59 10.99 1.59
CA LEU A 121 -5.68 10.96 2.57
C LEU A 121 -6.41 9.63 2.51
N ARG A 122 -6.88 9.15 3.65
CA ARG A 122 -7.78 8.00 3.76
C ARG A 122 -9.13 8.48 4.30
N TYR A 123 -10.18 7.98 3.69
CA TYR A 123 -11.56 8.20 4.13
C TYR A 123 -12.30 6.86 4.17
N ASP A 124 -12.87 6.53 5.32
CA ASP A 124 -13.66 5.32 5.52
C ASP A 124 -15.13 5.66 5.21
N LEU A 125 -15.70 5.02 4.17
CA LEU A 125 -17.04 5.24 3.68
C LEU A 125 -17.93 4.07 4.05
N GLU A 126 -18.95 4.30 4.87
CA GLU A 126 -19.97 3.30 5.18
C GLU A 126 -21.07 3.28 4.11
N ILE A 127 -21.37 2.09 3.63
CA ILE A 127 -22.45 1.80 2.67
C ILE A 127 -23.34 0.68 3.18
N THR A 128 -24.59 0.68 2.79
CA THR A 128 -25.50 -0.44 3.07
C THR A 128 -25.31 -1.56 2.04
N LEU A 129 -25.79 -2.77 2.38
CA LEU A 129 -25.72 -3.93 1.46
C LEU A 129 -26.44 -3.64 0.13
N ASN A 130 -27.59 -2.97 0.18
CA ASN A 130 -28.34 -2.58 -1.02
C ASN A 130 -27.57 -1.60 -1.90
N GLU A 131 -26.92 -0.60 -1.28
CA GLU A 131 -26.05 0.34 -1.98
C GLU A 131 -24.82 -0.34 -2.61
N ALA A 132 -24.25 -1.32 -1.89
CA ALA A 132 -23.16 -2.14 -2.41
C ALA A 132 -23.58 -3.00 -3.60
N ALA A 133 -24.80 -3.55 -3.58
CA ALA A 133 -25.32 -4.40 -4.64
C ALA A 133 -25.65 -3.64 -5.93
N THR A 134 -26.25 -2.44 -5.80
CA THR A 134 -26.72 -1.67 -6.97
C THR A 134 -25.71 -0.60 -7.43
N GLY A 135 -24.75 -0.26 -6.56
CA GLY A 135 -23.89 0.90 -6.74
C GLY A 135 -24.63 2.21 -6.45
N ILE A 136 -23.90 3.21 -6.02
CA ILE A 136 -24.45 4.53 -5.68
C ILE A 136 -23.46 5.64 -5.87
N THR A 137 -23.94 6.85 -6.12
CA THR A 137 -23.13 8.05 -6.10
C THR A 137 -23.34 8.77 -4.77
N LYS A 138 -22.28 8.89 -3.97
CA LYS A 138 -22.29 9.62 -2.68
C LYS A 138 -21.43 10.86 -2.73
N HIS A 139 -21.79 11.86 -1.94
CA HIS A 139 -20.98 13.05 -1.73
C HIS A 139 -20.39 13.03 -0.34
N ILE A 140 -19.07 13.17 -0.27
CA ILE A 140 -18.37 13.33 1.00
C ILE A 140 -17.82 14.73 1.15
N ILE A 141 -17.61 15.14 2.39
CA ILE A 141 -17.06 16.44 2.75
C ILE A 141 -15.77 16.20 3.52
N ILE A 142 -14.64 16.60 2.93
CA ILE A 142 -13.33 16.36 3.52
C ILE A 142 -12.62 17.70 3.76
N PRO A 143 -12.20 17.99 5.01
CA PRO A 143 -11.28 19.07 5.28
C PRO A 143 -9.87 18.66 4.86
N ARG A 144 -9.22 19.48 4.04
CA ARG A 144 -7.85 19.23 3.58
C ARG A 144 -7.06 20.52 3.40
N LEU A 145 -5.76 20.40 3.33
CA LEU A 145 -4.88 21.48 2.92
C LEU A 145 -4.91 21.60 1.38
N GLU A 146 -5.20 22.79 0.89
CA GLU A 146 -5.12 23.14 -0.52
C GLU A 146 -4.08 24.23 -0.72
N HIS A 147 -3.50 24.31 -1.92
CA HIS A 147 -2.61 25.42 -2.24
C HIS A 147 -3.34 26.76 -2.08
N CYS A 148 -2.68 27.70 -1.47
CA CYS A 148 -3.21 29.04 -1.32
C CYS A 148 -3.51 29.65 -2.70
N SER A 149 -4.72 30.13 -2.90
CA SER A 149 -5.16 30.69 -4.20
C SER A 149 -4.44 31.98 -4.58
N LYS A 150 -3.83 32.70 -3.63
CA LYS A 150 -3.08 33.92 -3.87
C LYS A 150 -1.64 33.66 -4.29
N CYS A 151 -0.94 32.77 -3.59
CA CYS A 151 0.48 32.51 -3.82
C CYS A 151 0.78 31.19 -4.52
N HIS A 152 -0.22 30.40 -4.86
CA HIS A 152 -0.12 29.10 -5.55
C HIS A 152 0.91 28.14 -4.92
N GLY A 153 1.01 28.15 -3.59
CA GLY A 153 1.92 27.28 -2.85
C GLY A 153 3.30 27.90 -2.52
N SER A 154 3.67 29.05 -3.09
CA SER A 154 4.98 29.67 -2.85
C SER A 154 5.17 30.21 -1.44
N GLY A 155 4.10 30.60 -0.75
CA GLY A 155 4.12 31.26 0.55
C GLY A 155 4.50 32.75 0.49
N ALA A 156 4.92 33.28 -0.66
CA ALA A 156 5.31 34.66 -0.83
C ALA A 156 4.15 35.53 -1.32
N GLU A 157 4.18 36.83 -1.03
CA GLU A 157 3.18 37.77 -1.54
C GLU A 157 3.27 37.91 -3.07
N SER A 158 4.48 37.93 -3.60
CA SER A 158 4.80 37.93 -5.04
C SER A 158 6.03 37.06 -5.32
N GLU A 159 6.23 36.65 -6.56
CA GLU A 159 7.44 35.90 -6.97
C GLU A 159 8.73 36.67 -6.75
N SER A 160 8.70 38.00 -6.88
CA SER A 160 9.84 38.88 -6.61
C SER A 160 10.26 38.92 -5.15
N ASP A 161 9.40 38.54 -4.23
CA ASP A 161 9.70 38.43 -2.80
C ASP A 161 10.48 37.16 -2.43
N ILE A 162 10.63 36.22 -3.36
CA ILE A 162 11.44 35.02 -3.20
C ILE A 162 12.87 35.32 -3.65
N VAL A 163 13.77 35.49 -2.70
CA VAL A 163 15.18 35.83 -2.97
C VAL A 163 16.12 34.71 -2.51
N ASN A 164 17.33 34.73 -3.01
CA ASN A 164 18.37 33.86 -2.47
C ASN A 164 18.63 34.18 -1.00
N CYS A 165 18.75 33.18 -0.18
CA CYS A 165 18.97 33.35 1.25
C CYS A 165 20.29 34.10 1.51
N PRO A 166 20.28 35.27 2.17
CA PRO A 166 21.48 36.04 2.44
C PRO A 166 22.42 35.35 3.46
N GLY A 167 21.93 34.37 4.20
CA GLY A 167 22.73 33.62 5.17
C GLY A 167 23.57 32.52 4.58
N CYS A 168 23.24 32.02 3.38
CA CYS A 168 23.99 30.95 2.71
C CYS A 168 24.16 31.20 1.20
N ASN A 169 23.81 32.38 0.72
CA ASN A 169 23.90 32.78 -0.70
C ASN A 169 23.27 31.75 -1.65
N GLY A 170 22.15 31.14 -1.23
CA GLY A 170 21.44 30.14 -2.04
C GLY A 170 21.88 28.70 -1.87
N SER A 171 22.97 28.43 -1.14
CA SER A 171 23.51 27.05 -0.97
C SER A 171 22.67 26.16 -0.04
N GLY A 172 21.84 26.73 0.83
CA GLY A 172 21.10 25.99 1.87
C GLY A 172 21.95 25.55 3.07
N ILE A 173 23.27 25.62 2.97
CA ILE A 173 24.23 25.10 3.94
C ILE A 173 25.14 26.23 4.40
N GLN A 174 25.48 26.25 5.67
CA GLN A 174 26.51 27.12 6.23
C GLN A 174 27.74 26.31 6.64
N ARG A 175 28.93 26.74 6.20
CA ARG A 175 30.21 26.19 6.66
C ARG A 175 30.66 26.94 7.89
N ARG A 176 30.88 26.24 8.98
CA ARG A 176 31.51 26.78 10.19
C ARG A 176 32.91 26.17 10.30
N THR A 177 33.89 27.01 10.28
CA THR A 177 35.29 26.62 10.45
C THR A 177 35.69 26.89 11.90
N GLN A 178 36.11 25.87 12.64
CA GLN A 178 36.61 25.98 13.99
C GLN A 178 38.13 25.64 13.98
N ARG A 179 38.90 26.50 14.55
CA ARG A 179 40.33 26.24 14.87
C ARG A 179 40.38 25.49 16.18
N THR A 180 40.95 24.30 16.15
CA THR A 180 41.26 23.51 17.34
C THR A 180 42.77 23.35 17.47
N PRO A 181 43.32 22.97 18.63
CA PRO A 181 44.74 22.68 18.79
C PRO A 181 45.28 21.60 17.83
N PHE A 182 44.41 20.80 17.25
CA PHE A 182 44.73 19.70 16.33
C PHE A 182 44.52 20.05 14.84
N GLY A 183 44.17 21.33 14.54
CA GLY A 183 43.93 21.75 13.14
C GLY A 183 42.63 22.53 12.93
N ILE A 184 42.38 22.83 11.68
CA ILE A 184 41.18 23.56 11.24
C ILE A 184 40.12 22.55 10.81
N PHE A 185 39.00 22.48 11.55
CA PHE A 185 37.87 21.65 11.21
C PHE A 185 36.78 22.50 10.57
N SER A 186 36.27 22.06 9.41
CA SER A 186 35.17 22.70 8.72
C SER A 186 33.93 21.81 8.83
N THR A 187 32.92 22.27 9.56
CA THR A 187 31.64 21.58 9.72
C THR A 187 30.59 22.24 8.84
N GLN A 188 29.83 21.44 8.08
CA GLN A 188 28.69 21.91 7.30
C GLN A 188 27.42 21.73 8.13
N THR A 189 26.65 22.80 8.31
CA THR A 189 25.36 22.79 9.00
C THR A 189 24.31 23.38 8.12
N THR A 190 23.06 22.90 8.29
CA THR A 190 21.89 23.47 7.60
C THR A 190 21.76 24.95 7.95
N CYS A 191 21.53 25.80 6.95
CA CYS A 191 21.36 27.23 7.16
C CYS A 191 20.13 27.53 8.03
N GLY A 192 20.34 28.12 9.19
CA GLY A 192 19.26 28.43 10.15
C GLY A 192 18.23 29.43 9.61
N LYS A 193 18.61 30.32 8.68
CA LYS A 193 17.69 31.30 8.08
C LYS A 193 16.71 30.66 7.09
N CYS A 194 17.18 29.81 6.18
CA CYS A 194 16.33 29.22 5.13
C CYS A 194 16.01 27.75 5.41
N ARG A 195 16.48 27.19 6.51
CA ARG A 195 16.27 25.78 6.90
C ARG A 195 16.60 24.79 5.78
N GLY A 196 17.71 25.06 5.07
CA GLY A 196 18.17 24.22 3.97
C GLY A 196 17.63 24.57 2.59
N GLN A 197 16.66 25.48 2.50
CA GLN A 197 15.95 25.79 1.24
C GLN A 197 16.77 26.62 0.25
N GLY A 198 17.78 27.34 0.69
CA GLY A 198 18.55 28.26 -0.12
C GLY A 198 17.81 29.53 -0.52
N LYS A 199 16.47 29.55 -0.42
CA LYS A 199 15.59 30.70 -0.70
C LYS A 199 15.02 31.29 0.58
N TYR A 200 14.74 32.59 0.55
CA TYR A 200 14.15 33.33 1.65
C TYR A 200 13.01 34.21 1.14
N ILE A 201 11.89 34.21 1.88
CA ILE A 201 10.72 35.00 1.55
C ILE A 201 10.84 36.34 2.30
N LYS A 202 10.86 37.46 1.56
CA LYS A 202 10.91 38.81 2.14
C LYS A 202 9.56 39.24 2.70
N LYS A 203 8.49 39.00 1.94
CA LYS A 203 7.12 39.29 2.35
C LYS A 203 6.31 38.03 2.25
N GLU A 204 5.73 37.62 3.35
CA GLU A 204 4.87 36.46 3.46
C GLU A 204 3.48 36.76 2.86
N CYS A 205 2.86 35.77 2.26
CA CYS A 205 1.51 35.87 1.73
C CYS A 205 0.50 36.05 2.87
N ALA A 206 -0.25 37.15 2.87
CA ALA A 206 -1.21 37.49 3.93
C ALA A 206 -2.41 36.52 4.04
N VAL A 207 -2.60 35.61 3.06
CA VAL A 207 -3.74 34.66 3.07
C VAL A 207 -3.34 33.33 3.75
N CYS A 208 -2.08 32.95 3.68
CA CYS A 208 -1.59 31.69 4.22
C CYS A 208 -0.44 31.88 5.22
N ASP A 209 -0.10 33.12 5.60
CA ASP A 209 0.96 33.43 6.56
C ASP A 209 2.28 32.71 6.26
N GLY A 210 2.67 32.74 4.97
CA GLY A 210 3.94 32.15 4.51
C GLY A 210 3.94 30.63 4.32
N THR A 211 2.88 29.91 4.75
CA THR A 211 2.81 28.45 4.67
C THR A 211 2.64 27.90 3.24
N GLY A 212 2.05 28.70 2.34
CA GLY A 212 1.73 28.29 0.97
C GLY A 212 0.45 27.45 0.85
N VAL A 213 -0.12 26.99 1.97
CA VAL A 213 -1.33 26.16 2.00
C VAL A 213 -2.39 26.74 2.92
N VAL A 214 -3.65 26.43 2.65
CA VAL A 214 -4.80 26.84 3.46
C VAL A 214 -5.72 25.65 3.67
N LYS A 215 -6.30 25.56 4.86
CA LYS A 215 -7.28 24.51 5.16
C LYS A 215 -8.61 24.88 4.51
N LYS A 216 -9.10 24.00 3.62
CA LYS A 216 -10.41 24.14 2.98
C LYS A 216 -11.21 22.85 3.12
N THR A 217 -12.52 23.01 3.15
CA THR A 217 -13.46 21.90 3.12
C THR A 217 -13.95 21.72 1.70
N ARG A 218 -13.77 20.52 1.13
CA ARG A 218 -14.17 20.20 -0.24
C ARG A 218 -15.24 19.13 -0.26
N LYS A 219 -16.25 19.33 -1.11
CA LYS A 219 -17.26 18.33 -1.43
C LYS A 219 -16.76 17.53 -2.63
N ILE A 220 -16.64 16.20 -2.46
CA ILE A 220 -16.15 15.29 -3.50
C ILE A 220 -17.26 14.29 -3.80
N GLU A 221 -17.53 14.07 -5.08
CA GLU A 221 -18.46 13.06 -5.56
C GLU A 221 -17.73 11.73 -5.71
N ILE A 222 -18.29 10.68 -5.13
CA ILE A 222 -17.75 9.31 -5.17
C ILE A 222 -18.78 8.42 -5.84
N LYS A 223 -18.34 7.71 -6.87
CA LYS A 223 -19.12 6.67 -7.53
C LYS A 223 -18.73 5.31 -6.96
N VAL A 224 -19.56 4.76 -6.11
CA VAL A 224 -19.42 3.40 -5.60
C VAL A 224 -19.85 2.44 -6.69
N PRO A 225 -18.99 1.54 -7.16
CA PRO A 225 -19.40 0.56 -8.17
C PRO A 225 -20.34 -0.48 -7.57
N ALA A 226 -21.24 -1.02 -8.39
CA ALA A 226 -22.03 -2.18 -8.00
C ALA A 226 -21.12 -3.38 -7.74
N GLY A 227 -21.45 -4.18 -6.74
CA GLY A 227 -20.62 -5.32 -6.31
C GLY A 227 -19.51 -4.97 -5.32
N ALA A 228 -19.41 -3.72 -4.87
CA ALA A 228 -18.39 -3.33 -3.91
C ALA A 228 -18.42 -4.23 -2.66
N GLU A 229 -17.22 -4.66 -2.21
CA GLU A 229 -17.03 -5.54 -1.05
C GLU A 229 -16.47 -4.76 0.14
N GLU A 230 -16.52 -5.42 1.32
CA GLU A 230 -15.81 -4.91 2.51
C GLU A 230 -14.33 -4.71 2.20
N GLY A 231 -13.79 -3.55 2.55
CA GLY A 231 -12.40 -3.20 2.30
C GLY A 231 -12.07 -2.80 0.85
N THR A 232 -13.06 -2.70 -0.05
CA THR A 232 -12.84 -2.20 -1.42
C THR A 232 -12.25 -0.79 -1.36
N ASN A 233 -11.10 -0.61 -2.05
CA ASN A 233 -10.37 0.66 -2.08
C ASN A 233 -10.60 1.40 -3.40
N LEU A 234 -11.09 2.63 -3.33
CA LEU A 234 -11.21 3.54 -4.45
C LEU A 234 -10.17 4.66 -4.34
N ARG A 235 -9.31 4.81 -5.35
CA ARG A 235 -8.31 5.87 -5.41
C ARG A 235 -8.81 7.03 -6.27
N ILE A 236 -8.83 8.23 -5.71
CA ILE A 236 -9.09 9.46 -6.44
C ILE A 236 -7.80 10.27 -6.51
N VAL A 237 -7.28 10.39 -7.73
CA VAL A 237 -5.98 11.01 -7.98
C VAL A 237 -6.03 12.52 -7.70
N LYS A 238 -4.98 13.05 -7.02
CA LYS A 238 -4.80 14.48 -6.70
C LYS A 238 -5.87 15.08 -5.78
N GLU A 239 -6.60 14.25 -5.05
CA GLU A 239 -7.60 14.69 -4.06
C GLU A 239 -7.11 14.52 -2.61
N GLY A 240 -5.80 14.32 -2.40
CA GLY A 240 -5.14 14.32 -1.09
C GLY A 240 -4.76 15.71 -0.60
N GLU A 241 -3.81 15.78 0.34
CA GLU A 241 -3.23 17.02 0.85
C GLU A 241 -2.39 17.73 -0.20
N ALA A 242 -2.35 19.06 -0.17
CA ALA A 242 -1.47 19.84 -1.03
C ALA A 242 0.01 19.54 -0.73
N GLY A 243 0.83 19.46 -1.79
CA GLY A 243 2.26 19.33 -1.66
C GLY A 243 2.95 20.63 -1.20
N GLU A 244 4.19 20.46 -0.72
CA GLU A 244 5.01 21.61 -0.31
C GLU A 244 5.35 22.50 -1.51
N LYS A 245 5.28 23.81 -1.32
CA LYS A 245 5.74 24.81 -2.31
C LYS A 245 5.19 24.64 -3.73
N GLY A 246 3.93 24.26 -3.84
CA GLY A 246 3.30 24.06 -5.14
C GLY A 246 3.57 22.68 -5.76
N ALA A 247 4.19 21.75 -5.04
CA ALA A 247 4.33 20.35 -5.47
C ALA A 247 2.96 19.69 -5.63
N GLU A 248 2.92 18.60 -6.39
CA GLU A 248 1.67 17.87 -6.64
C GLU A 248 1.00 17.43 -5.33
N PRO A 249 -0.34 17.51 -5.26
CA PRO A 249 -1.09 16.97 -4.12
C PRO A 249 -0.98 15.45 -4.05
N GLY A 250 -1.27 14.90 -2.88
CA GLY A 250 -1.46 13.48 -2.67
C GLY A 250 -2.73 12.96 -3.32
N ASP A 251 -3.05 11.70 -3.08
CA ASP A 251 -4.28 11.06 -3.53
C ASP A 251 -5.24 10.83 -2.36
N LEU A 252 -6.51 10.63 -2.67
CA LEU A 252 -7.52 10.24 -1.70
C LEU A 252 -7.85 8.77 -1.90
N TYR A 253 -7.69 7.98 -0.85
CA TYR A 253 -8.10 6.58 -0.79
C TYR A 253 -9.39 6.47 0.02
N ILE A 254 -10.40 5.88 -0.59
CA ILE A 254 -11.68 5.62 0.05
C ILE A 254 -11.78 4.13 0.30
N VAL A 255 -11.88 3.77 1.57
CA VAL A 255 -12.09 2.38 2.00
C VAL A 255 -13.58 2.21 2.28
N MET A 256 -14.19 1.24 1.60
CA MET A 256 -15.62 0.98 1.76
C MET A 256 -15.84 -0.01 2.91
N HIS A 257 -16.81 0.30 3.77
CA HIS A 257 -17.28 -0.56 4.83
C HIS A 257 -18.75 -0.87 4.60
N VAL A 258 -19.06 -2.15 4.40
CA VAL A 258 -20.44 -2.61 4.17
C VAL A 258 -21.08 -2.91 5.50
N LYS A 259 -22.19 -2.19 5.82
CA LYS A 259 -22.94 -2.44 7.05
C LYS A 259 -23.63 -3.82 6.97
N GLU A 260 -23.64 -4.51 8.09
CA GLU A 260 -24.43 -5.72 8.25
C GLU A 260 -25.91 -5.42 7.96
N HIS A 261 -26.58 -6.35 7.26
CA HIS A 261 -27.98 -6.23 6.94
C HIS A 261 -28.81 -7.04 7.94
N GLU A 262 -30.03 -6.56 8.26
CA GLU A 262 -30.88 -7.19 9.29
C GLU A 262 -31.30 -8.63 8.95
N ILE A 263 -31.48 -8.93 7.67
CA ILE A 263 -32.02 -10.22 7.22
C ILE A 263 -31.14 -10.95 6.21
N PHE A 264 -30.24 -10.24 5.52
CA PHE A 264 -29.35 -10.83 4.53
C PHE A 264 -27.94 -11.00 5.07
N GLU A 265 -27.37 -12.19 4.87
CA GLU A 265 -25.97 -12.49 5.08
C GLU A 265 -25.29 -12.56 3.70
N ARG A 266 -24.17 -11.84 3.51
CA ARG A 266 -23.41 -11.84 2.25
C ARG A 266 -22.28 -12.86 2.32
N ASP A 267 -22.12 -13.66 1.27
CA ASP A 267 -20.97 -14.53 1.06
C ASP A 267 -20.46 -14.39 -0.40
N GLY A 268 -19.42 -13.57 -0.56
CA GLY A 268 -18.96 -13.17 -1.89
C GLY A 268 -20.03 -12.38 -2.66
N ASP A 269 -20.46 -12.90 -3.79
CA ASP A 269 -21.54 -12.32 -4.62
C ASP A 269 -22.92 -12.93 -4.33
N ASP A 270 -22.99 -14.02 -3.58
CA ASP A 270 -24.23 -14.64 -3.16
C ASP A 270 -24.73 -14.03 -1.84
N ILE A 271 -26.05 -14.04 -1.67
CA ILE A 271 -26.71 -13.64 -0.41
C ILE A 271 -27.51 -14.80 0.16
N TYR A 272 -27.61 -14.82 1.48
CA TYR A 272 -28.37 -15.81 2.23
C TYR A 272 -29.47 -15.12 3.04
N VAL A 273 -30.66 -15.74 3.03
CA VAL A 273 -31.79 -15.27 3.82
C VAL A 273 -32.51 -16.44 4.44
N LYS A 274 -32.95 -16.32 5.69
CA LYS A 274 -33.75 -17.32 6.40
C LYS A 274 -35.21 -16.88 6.40
N ILE A 275 -36.10 -17.72 5.81
CA ILE A 275 -37.52 -17.39 5.69
C ILE A 275 -38.33 -18.41 6.47
N PRO A 276 -39.12 -17.99 7.46
CA PRO A 276 -40.05 -18.87 8.15
C PRO A 276 -41.21 -19.19 7.22
N ILE A 277 -41.53 -20.49 7.08
CA ILE A 277 -42.69 -20.96 6.30
C ILE A 277 -43.62 -21.80 7.18
N PRO A 278 -44.92 -21.70 6.99
CA PRO A 278 -45.88 -22.55 7.72
C PRO A 278 -45.64 -24.03 7.41
N PHE A 279 -45.80 -24.90 8.38
CA PHE A 279 -45.75 -26.36 8.23
C PHE A 279 -46.65 -26.85 7.07
N THR A 280 -47.82 -26.25 6.91
CA THR A 280 -48.76 -26.62 5.84
C THR A 280 -48.22 -26.37 4.45
N VAL A 281 -47.50 -25.27 4.24
CA VAL A 281 -46.82 -24.93 2.98
C VAL A 281 -45.66 -25.90 2.72
N ALA A 282 -44.89 -26.24 3.74
CA ALA A 282 -43.81 -27.23 3.61
C ALA A 282 -44.34 -28.61 3.24
N ALA A 283 -45.49 -29.02 3.81
CA ALA A 283 -46.08 -30.32 3.56
C ALA A 283 -46.82 -30.45 2.22
N LEU A 284 -47.59 -29.43 1.85
CA LEU A 284 -48.49 -29.46 0.68
C LEU A 284 -47.88 -28.79 -0.56
N GLY A 285 -46.82 -28.04 -0.39
CA GLY A 285 -46.29 -27.13 -1.38
C GLY A 285 -47.06 -25.81 -1.44
N GLY A 286 -46.52 -24.84 -2.12
CA GLY A 286 -47.18 -23.53 -2.28
C GLY A 286 -46.20 -22.49 -2.82
N GLU A 287 -46.68 -21.25 -2.84
CA GLU A 287 -45.82 -20.08 -3.17
C GLU A 287 -45.70 -19.20 -1.94
N VAL A 288 -44.47 -18.72 -1.70
CA VAL A 288 -44.17 -17.77 -0.63
C VAL A 288 -43.49 -16.53 -1.23
N GLU A 289 -43.78 -15.38 -0.66
CA GLU A 289 -43.06 -14.15 -1.00
C GLU A 289 -41.77 -14.10 -0.21
N VAL A 290 -40.66 -13.91 -0.92
CA VAL A 290 -39.31 -13.80 -0.37
C VAL A 290 -38.82 -12.38 -0.63
N PRO A 291 -38.26 -11.67 0.37
CA PRO A 291 -37.61 -10.41 0.13
C PRO A 291 -36.33 -10.62 -0.69
N THR A 292 -36.06 -9.77 -1.64
CA THR A 292 -34.79 -9.71 -2.37
C THR A 292 -34.15 -8.35 -2.14
N LEU A 293 -32.93 -8.13 -2.64
CA LEU A 293 -32.24 -6.82 -2.50
C LEU A 293 -32.99 -5.67 -3.16
N GLU A 294 -33.75 -5.96 -4.22
CA GLU A 294 -34.51 -4.95 -4.97
C GLU A 294 -36.01 -4.94 -4.57
N GLU A 295 -36.69 -6.06 -4.80
CA GLU A 295 -38.14 -6.20 -4.61
C GLU A 295 -38.45 -7.61 -4.09
N LYS A 296 -39.68 -7.82 -3.66
CA LYS A 296 -40.14 -9.14 -3.27
C LYS A 296 -40.31 -10.06 -4.50
N ALA A 297 -39.87 -11.28 -4.37
CA ALA A 297 -40.03 -12.31 -5.40
C ALA A 297 -40.87 -13.48 -4.89
N LYS A 298 -41.52 -14.21 -5.79
CA LYS A 298 -42.25 -15.42 -5.46
C LYS A 298 -41.39 -16.65 -5.58
N LEU A 299 -41.28 -17.41 -4.52
CA LEU A 299 -40.58 -18.69 -4.48
C LEU A 299 -41.60 -19.84 -4.40
N LYS A 300 -41.48 -20.78 -5.34
CA LYS A 300 -42.32 -21.98 -5.33
C LYS A 300 -41.67 -23.05 -4.44
N ILE A 301 -42.42 -23.45 -3.41
CA ILE A 301 -42.02 -24.48 -2.45
C ILE A 301 -42.62 -25.81 -2.89
N PRO A 302 -41.84 -26.85 -3.20
CA PRO A 302 -42.33 -28.20 -3.48
C PRO A 302 -42.97 -28.84 -2.25
N ALA A 303 -43.96 -29.71 -2.48
CA ALA A 303 -44.55 -30.50 -1.38
C ALA A 303 -43.52 -31.43 -0.76
N GLY A 304 -43.52 -31.53 0.57
CA GLY A 304 -42.59 -32.37 1.32
C GLY A 304 -41.22 -31.73 1.57
N THR A 305 -41.11 -30.40 1.41
CA THR A 305 -39.90 -29.65 1.71
C THR A 305 -39.53 -29.81 3.20
N GLN A 306 -38.28 -30.16 3.45
CA GLN A 306 -37.75 -30.36 4.81
C GLN A 306 -37.21 -29.05 5.40
N ASN A 307 -37.06 -29.01 6.73
CA ASN A 307 -36.50 -27.89 7.41
C ASN A 307 -35.03 -27.66 6.98
N ASN A 308 -34.59 -26.40 6.92
CA ASN A 308 -33.27 -25.97 6.47
C ASN A 308 -32.96 -26.35 5.01
N THR A 309 -33.99 -26.58 4.19
CA THR A 309 -33.78 -26.72 2.73
C THR A 309 -33.43 -25.37 2.13
N ILE A 310 -32.38 -25.32 1.31
CA ILE A 310 -31.94 -24.10 0.63
C ILE A 310 -32.46 -24.11 -0.81
N PHE A 311 -33.16 -23.05 -1.17
CA PHE A 311 -33.60 -22.78 -2.55
C PHE A 311 -32.75 -21.69 -3.15
N ARG A 312 -32.22 -21.93 -4.34
CA ARG A 312 -31.39 -20.96 -5.06
C ARG A 312 -32.19 -20.17 -6.05
N MET A 313 -32.17 -18.86 -5.92
CA MET A 313 -32.78 -17.93 -6.87
C MET A 313 -31.66 -17.31 -7.70
N ASN A 314 -31.51 -17.74 -8.94
CA ASN A 314 -30.43 -17.33 -9.82
C ASN A 314 -30.51 -15.84 -10.17
N GLY A 315 -29.37 -15.15 -10.12
CA GLY A 315 -29.22 -13.75 -10.50
C GLY A 315 -29.93 -12.76 -9.57
N LYS A 316 -30.28 -13.17 -8.34
CA LYS A 316 -30.89 -12.31 -7.31
C LYS A 316 -29.90 -11.92 -6.19
N GLY A 317 -28.64 -12.30 -6.33
CA GLY A 317 -27.56 -11.87 -5.46
C GLY A 317 -26.99 -10.50 -5.83
N ILE A 318 -25.77 -10.26 -5.41
CA ILE A 318 -25.03 -9.00 -5.63
C ILE A 318 -24.47 -8.98 -7.05
N SER A 319 -24.50 -7.81 -7.70
CA SER A 319 -23.86 -7.62 -9.02
C SER A 319 -22.38 -7.88 -8.96
N TYR A 320 -21.79 -8.49 -9.98
CA TYR A 320 -20.35 -8.70 -10.05
C TYR A 320 -19.59 -7.38 -10.19
N LEU A 321 -18.56 -7.18 -9.37
CA LEU A 321 -17.71 -5.99 -9.46
C LEU A 321 -16.99 -5.91 -10.81
N HIS A 322 -16.60 -7.05 -11.37
CA HIS A 322 -15.94 -7.17 -12.66
C HIS A 322 -16.71 -8.13 -13.55
N GLY A 323 -17.37 -7.61 -14.59
CA GLY A 323 -18.12 -8.40 -15.55
C GLY A 323 -19.61 -8.07 -15.58
N ASN A 324 -20.38 -8.95 -16.22
CA ASN A 324 -21.83 -8.82 -16.32
C ASN A 324 -22.52 -9.94 -15.54
N GLY A 325 -23.62 -9.61 -14.88
CA GLY A 325 -24.43 -10.56 -14.12
C GLY A 325 -24.40 -10.31 -12.63
N SER A 326 -25.05 -11.21 -11.88
CA SER A 326 -25.16 -11.14 -10.43
C SER A 326 -25.03 -12.54 -9.84
N GLY A 327 -24.66 -12.63 -8.59
CA GLY A 327 -24.69 -13.84 -7.81
C GLY A 327 -26.12 -14.34 -7.58
N ASN A 328 -26.28 -15.25 -6.67
CA ASN A 328 -27.57 -15.88 -6.37
C ASN A 328 -28.05 -15.48 -4.98
N GLU A 329 -29.38 -15.59 -4.80
CA GLU A 329 -29.97 -15.55 -3.48
C GLU A 329 -30.26 -16.97 -3.02
N ASN A 330 -29.72 -17.37 -1.89
CA ASN A 330 -29.90 -18.66 -1.27
C ASN A 330 -30.90 -18.52 -0.12
N VAL A 331 -32.13 -19.02 -0.34
CA VAL A 331 -33.21 -18.93 0.62
C VAL A 331 -33.28 -20.20 1.45
N GLU A 332 -32.89 -20.09 2.70
CA GLU A 332 -33.03 -21.18 3.70
C GLU A 332 -34.43 -21.13 4.31
N VAL A 333 -35.21 -22.16 4.09
CA VAL A 333 -36.56 -22.23 4.66
C VAL A 333 -36.54 -22.87 6.04
N VAL A 334 -37.13 -22.16 7.02
CA VAL A 334 -37.31 -22.64 8.38
C VAL A 334 -38.78 -22.94 8.63
N ILE A 335 -39.08 -24.18 8.97
CA ILE A 335 -40.48 -24.57 9.18
C ILE A 335 -40.93 -24.04 10.56
N GLU A 336 -41.91 -23.15 10.52
CA GLU A 336 -42.55 -22.63 11.74
C GLU A 336 -43.71 -23.52 12.20
N VAL A 337 -43.58 -23.93 13.46
CA VAL A 337 -44.64 -24.68 14.12
C VAL A 337 -45.53 -23.72 14.90
N PRO A 338 -46.84 -23.62 14.63
CA PRO A 338 -47.71 -22.67 15.31
C PRO A 338 -47.84 -22.95 16.80
N GLU A 339 -47.51 -22.01 17.64
CA GLU A 339 -47.65 -22.13 19.10
C GLU A 339 -49.10 -22.10 19.56
N ARG A 340 -49.94 -21.35 18.90
CA ARG A 340 -51.36 -21.17 19.24
C ARG A 340 -52.24 -21.77 18.18
N LEU A 341 -52.97 -22.83 18.55
CA LEU A 341 -53.88 -23.53 17.66
C LEU A 341 -55.34 -23.35 18.11
N SER A 342 -56.24 -23.09 17.18
CA SER A 342 -57.68 -23.13 17.38
C SER A 342 -58.16 -24.55 17.66
N LYS A 343 -59.38 -24.71 18.22
CA LYS A 343 -59.95 -26.03 18.50
C LYS A 343 -60.00 -26.87 17.22
N LYS A 344 -60.46 -26.27 16.10
CA LYS A 344 -60.57 -26.94 14.81
C LYS A 344 -59.19 -27.37 14.24
N GLN A 345 -58.19 -26.54 14.36
CA GLN A 345 -56.81 -26.90 13.94
C GLN A 345 -56.27 -28.09 14.75
N LYS A 346 -56.50 -28.12 16.06
CA LYS A 346 -56.11 -29.26 16.92
C LYS A 346 -56.80 -30.56 16.51
N GLU A 347 -58.10 -30.50 16.13
CA GLU A 347 -58.83 -31.67 15.65
C GLU A 347 -58.24 -32.17 14.32
N LEU A 348 -58.01 -31.30 13.36
CA LEU A 348 -57.43 -31.67 12.07
C LEU A 348 -56.04 -32.29 12.20
N LEU A 349 -55.17 -31.72 13.09
CA LEU A 349 -53.85 -32.30 13.33
C LEU A 349 -53.93 -33.68 14.01
N LYS A 350 -54.92 -33.91 14.89
CA LYS A 350 -55.14 -35.23 15.48
C LYS A 350 -55.66 -36.26 14.45
N GLU A 351 -56.50 -35.84 13.50
CA GLU A 351 -56.90 -36.67 12.39
C GLU A 351 -55.72 -37.03 11.48
N PHE A 352 -54.91 -36.05 11.12
CA PHE A 352 -53.68 -36.26 10.36
C PHE A 352 -52.75 -37.25 11.04
N GLU A 353 -52.58 -37.17 12.37
CA GLU A 353 -51.77 -38.10 13.15
C GLU A 353 -52.31 -39.52 13.11
N LYS A 354 -53.66 -39.69 13.21
CA LYS A 354 -54.29 -40.99 13.13
C LYS A 354 -54.11 -41.67 11.76
N GLU A 355 -54.26 -40.89 10.66
CA GLU A 355 -54.02 -41.40 9.31
C GLU A 355 -52.55 -41.73 9.03
N SER A 356 -51.63 -40.95 9.60
CA SER A 356 -50.19 -41.21 9.49
C SER A 356 -49.77 -42.49 10.21
N LYS A 357 -50.39 -42.83 11.35
CA LYS A 357 -50.15 -44.09 12.11
C LYS A 357 -50.69 -45.33 11.41
N LYS A 358 -51.73 -45.20 10.58
CA LYS A 358 -52.27 -46.32 9.77
C LYS A 358 -51.29 -46.73 8.65
N LYS A 359 -50.51 -45.82 8.09
CA LYS A 359 -49.43 -46.14 7.17
C LYS A 359 -48.23 -46.62 7.95
N LYS A 360 -48.09 -47.92 8.20
CA LYS A 360 -46.91 -48.56 8.80
C LYS A 360 -45.64 -48.03 8.11
N GLY A 361 -44.79 -47.35 8.83
CA GLY A 361 -43.47 -47.09 8.27
C GLY A 361 -42.65 -45.91 8.80
N PHE A 362 -43.16 -45.12 9.75
CA PHE A 362 -42.34 -44.00 10.23
C PHE A 362 -41.22 -44.43 11.14
N LEU A 363 -41.41 -45.40 12.01
CA LEU A 363 -40.41 -45.90 12.93
C LEU A 363 -39.42 -46.92 12.33
N SER A 364 -39.78 -47.58 11.22
CA SER A 364 -38.87 -48.51 10.52
C SER A 364 -37.80 -47.84 9.66
N ARG A 365 -37.78 -46.50 9.59
CA ARG A 365 -36.73 -45.75 8.90
C ARG A 365 -35.68 -45.13 9.83
N ILE A 366 -35.87 -45.27 11.13
CA ILE A 366 -34.96 -44.72 12.17
C ILE A 366 -34.12 -45.82 12.86
N PHE A 367 -34.51 -47.12 12.65
CA PHE A 367 -33.74 -48.28 13.13
C PHE A 367 -33.31 -49.12 11.94
#